data_c000f53e732f45595460965e34a545e6
#
_entry.id   c000f53e732f45595460965e34a545e6
#
_cell.length_a   1.000
_cell.length_b   1.000
_cell.length_c   1.000
_cell.angle_alpha   90.00
_cell.angle_beta   90.00
_cell.angle_gamma   90.00
#
_symmetry.space_group_name_H-M   'P 1'
#
loop_
_entity.id
_entity.type
_entity.pdbx_description
1 polymer ?
#
loop_
_entity_poly.entity_id
_entity_poly.type
_entity_poly.pdbx_seq_one_letter_code
_entity_poly.pdbx_strand_id
1 'polypeptide(L)'
;MDFIKRYVPKQLSFRDRKRQKRELTKSRRLYRNHKGYYTRKKLASFHSKPSNHVTNAKRIYGVEKIGATAELAKKTGCSVGALKKIIQKGEGAYFSSGSRPNQTGQSWGVARLASSLTSGKAAAVDYSILEKGCSRNSRALRLARKAVKKHGHGTRRVARVRV
;
A
#
# COMPACT_ATOMS: atom_id res chain seq x y z
N MET A 1 9.25 7.74 18.86
CA MET A 1 9.01 6.94 17.63
C MET A 1 8.16 7.76 16.68
N ASP A 2 8.59 7.90 15.43
CA ASP A 2 7.91 8.76 14.46
C ASP A 2 7.07 7.94 13.48
N PHE A 3 5.87 8.42 13.19
CA PHE A 3 4.98 7.85 12.19
C PHE A 3 4.68 8.84 11.08
N ILE A 4 4.35 8.32 9.90
CA ILE A 4 3.89 9.14 8.78
C ILE A 4 2.59 9.87 9.20
N LYS A 5 2.51 11.17 8.96
CA LYS A 5 1.39 12.03 9.38
C LYS A 5 0.03 11.51 8.94
N ARG A 6 -0.09 10.94 7.74
CA ARG A 6 -1.33 10.36 7.23
C ARG A 6 -1.81 9.13 7.99
N TYR A 7 -0.95 8.51 8.82
CA TYR A 7 -1.34 7.38 9.69
C TYR A 7 -2.02 7.84 10.96
N VAL A 8 -1.84 9.13 11.32
CA VAL A 8 -2.51 9.77 12.44
C VAL A 8 -3.21 11.05 11.93
N PRO A 9 -4.28 10.90 11.14
CA PRO A 9 -4.93 12.05 10.49
C PRO A 9 -5.59 13.00 11.48
N LYS A 10 -5.66 14.28 11.09
CA LYS A 10 -6.24 15.34 11.95
C LYS A 10 -7.73 15.14 12.24
N GLN A 11 -8.45 14.42 11.38
CA GLN A 11 -9.88 14.13 11.52
C GLN A 11 -10.21 13.23 12.70
N LEU A 12 -9.21 12.52 13.25
CA LEU A 12 -9.42 11.67 14.42
C LEU A 12 -9.79 12.54 15.64
N SER A 13 -10.74 12.04 16.46
CA SER A 13 -10.97 12.60 17.79
C SER A 13 -9.68 12.52 18.62
N PHE A 14 -9.57 13.33 19.66
CA PHE A 14 -8.42 13.31 20.56
C PHE A 14 -8.16 11.92 21.14
N ARG A 15 -9.24 11.25 21.57
CA ARG A 15 -9.20 9.88 22.10
C ARG A 15 -8.68 8.87 21.07
N ASP A 16 -9.21 8.91 19.85
CA ASP A 16 -8.82 8.00 18.78
C ASP A 16 -7.41 8.27 18.27
N ARG A 17 -6.99 9.53 18.23
CA ARG A 17 -5.61 9.89 17.90
C ARG A 17 -4.62 9.27 18.88
N LYS A 18 -4.90 9.37 20.16
CA LYS A 18 -4.10 8.77 21.24
C LYS A 18 -4.09 7.24 21.13
N ARG A 19 -5.25 6.65 20.82
CA ARG A 19 -5.40 5.21 20.57
C ARG A 19 -4.60 4.76 19.37
N GLN A 20 -4.71 5.46 18.24
CA GLN A 20 -3.98 5.13 17.00
C GLN A 20 -2.47 5.11 17.23
N LYS A 21 -1.93 6.10 17.92
CA LYS A 21 -0.50 6.14 18.26
C LYS A 21 -0.06 4.91 19.05
N ARG A 22 -0.85 4.50 20.06
CA ARG A 22 -0.57 3.29 20.85
C ARG A 22 -0.66 2.02 20.01
N GLU A 23 -1.68 1.90 19.18
CA GLU A 23 -1.88 0.76 18.29
C GLU A 23 -0.74 0.63 17.26
N LEU A 24 -0.30 1.72 16.65
CA LEU A 24 0.84 1.75 15.74
C LEU A 24 2.15 1.33 16.44
N THR A 25 2.38 1.84 17.64
CA THR A 25 3.57 1.48 18.43
C THR A 25 3.58 0.00 18.80
N LYS A 26 2.42 -0.52 19.24
CA LYS A 26 2.25 -1.94 19.59
C LYS A 26 2.51 -2.85 18.39
N SER A 27 1.85 -2.56 17.29
CA SER A 27 1.96 -3.32 16.04
C SER A 27 3.42 -3.41 15.57
N ARG A 28 4.11 -2.26 15.51
CA ARG A 28 5.51 -2.17 15.08
C ARG A 28 6.45 -2.93 16.04
N ARG A 29 6.26 -2.78 17.33
CA ARG A 29 7.08 -3.45 18.34
C ARG A 29 6.94 -4.97 18.28
N LEU A 30 5.72 -5.49 18.16
CA LEU A 30 5.47 -6.93 18.03
C LEU A 30 6.12 -7.49 16.76
N TYR A 31 5.99 -6.79 15.64
CA TYR A 31 6.62 -7.20 14.38
C TYR A 31 8.15 -7.24 14.48
N ARG A 32 8.77 -6.17 15.01
CA ARG A 32 10.24 -6.09 15.15
C ARG A 32 10.83 -7.14 16.08
N ASN A 33 10.09 -7.51 17.09
CA ASN A 33 10.53 -8.53 18.07
C ASN A 33 10.12 -9.96 17.67
N HIS A 34 9.67 -10.15 16.43
CA HIS A 34 9.18 -11.44 15.92
C HIS A 34 8.11 -12.10 16.80
N LYS A 35 7.30 -11.29 17.46
CA LYS A 35 6.19 -11.73 18.35
C LYS A 35 4.84 -11.78 17.66
N GLY A 36 4.82 -11.75 16.33
CA GLY A 36 3.63 -11.93 15.52
C GLY A 36 3.13 -10.68 14.82
N TYR A 37 2.02 -10.84 14.13
CA TYR A 37 1.35 -9.82 13.31
C TYR A 37 0.11 -9.34 14.05
N TYR A 38 0.09 -8.06 14.39
CA TYR A 38 -1.02 -7.46 15.12
C TYR A 38 -1.83 -6.54 14.21
N THR A 39 -3.09 -6.90 13.96
CA THR A 39 -4.03 -6.05 13.23
C THR A 39 -4.62 -5.01 14.16
N ARG A 40 -4.39 -3.74 13.85
CA ARG A 40 -4.85 -2.60 14.65
C ARG A 40 -6.36 -2.50 14.61
N LYS A 41 -6.95 -2.12 15.76
CA LYS A 41 -8.39 -1.97 15.91
C LYS A 41 -8.92 -0.78 15.12
N LYS A 42 -10.15 -0.90 14.64
CA LYS A 42 -10.86 0.20 13.97
C LYS A 42 -11.13 1.35 14.92
N LEU A 43 -11.11 2.56 14.39
CA LEU A 43 -11.39 3.81 15.10
C LEU A 43 -12.72 4.38 14.63
N ALA A 44 -13.63 4.67 15.57
CA ALA A 44 -14.98 5.15 15.27
C ALA A 44 -15.00 6.53 14.60
N SER A 45 -14.05 7.40 14.95
CA SER A 45 -13.98 8.78 14.40
C SER A 45 -13.32 8.88 13.02
N PHE A 46 -12.90 7.75 12.42
CA PHE A 46 -12.30 7.73 11.08
C PHE A 46 -13.19 6.99 10.10
N HIS A 47 -13.53 7.67 9.00
CA HIS A 47 -14.29 7.11 7.90
C HIS A 47 -13.36 6.91 6.70
N SER A 48 -13.03 5.64 6.40
CA SER A 48 -12.21 5.30 5.26
C SER A 48 -12.93 5.59 3.94
N LYS A 49 -12.23 6.28 3.03
CA LYS A 49 -12.70 6.42 1.64
C LYS A 49 -12.13 5.30 0.79
N PRO A 50 -12.86 4.81 -0.23
CA PRO A 50 -12.30 3.88 -1.21
C PRO A 50 -11.01 4.45 -1.81
N SER A 51 -10.01 3.58 -2.02
CA SER A 51 -8.76 4.00 -2.62
C SER A 51 -8.97 4.38 -4.09
N ASN A 52 -8.57 5.59 -4.47
CA ASN A 52 -8.58 6.02 -5.88
C ASN A 52 -7.71 5.12 -6.76
N HIS A 53 -6.64 4.57 -6.22
CA HIS A 53 -5.77 3.63 -6.94
C HIS A 53 -6.51 2.35 -7.30
N VAL A 54 -7.30 1.80 -6.37
CA VAL A 54 -8.11 0.61 -6.62
C VAL A 54 -9.17 0.88 -7.68
N THR A 55 -9.90 1.98 -7.57
CA THR A 55 -10.91 2.39 -8.55
C THR A 55 -10.30 2.58 -9.94
N ASN A 56 -9.17 3.27 -10.02
CA ASN A 56 -8.45 3.49 -11.28
C ASN A 56 -7.91 2.19 -11.89
N ALA A 57 -7.36 1.30 -11.07
CA ALA A 57 -6.86 0.03 -11.55
C ALA A 57 -7.98 -0.83 -12.14
N LYS A 58 -9.11 -0.91 -11.45
CA LYS A 58 -10.30 -1.61 -11.96
C LYS A 58 -10.75 -1.06 -13.31
N ARG A 59 -10.78 0.25 -13.45
CA ARG A 59 -11.16 0.92 -14.70
C ARG A 59 -10.16 0.68 -15.82
N ILE A 60 -8.87 0.85 -15.55
CA ILE A 60 -7.78 0.74 -16.54
C ILE A 60 -7.69 -0.68 -17.09
N TYR A 61 -7.79 -1.69 -16.24
CA TYR A 61 -7.63 -3.09 -16.63
C TYR A 61 -8.95 -3.82 -16.87
N GLY A 62 -10.09 -3.17 -16.67
CA GLY A 62 -11.40 -3.77 -16.90
C GLY A 62 -11.66 -4.98 -16.01
N VAL A 63 -11.32 -4.91 -14.73
CA VAL A 63 -11.51 -5.98 -13.75
C VAL A 63 -12.36 -5.50 -12.58
N GLU A 64 -13.11 -6.42 -11.97
CA GLU A 64 -13.93 -6.11 -10.81
C GLU A 64 -13.15 -6.21 -9.50
N LYS A 65 -12.05 -6.95 -9.49
CA LYS A 65 -11.28 -7.26 -8.28
C LYS A 65 -9.78 -7.08 -8.52
N ILE A 66 -9.11 -6.43 -7.58
CA ILE A 66 -7.65 -6.27 -7.58
C ILE A 66 -7.05 -7.28 -6.60
N GLY A 67 -6.19 -8.14 -7.10
CA GLY A 67 -5.51 -9.17 -6.32
C GLY A 67 -4.52 -9.95 -7.17
N ALA A 68 -3.82 -10.91 -6.57
CA ALA A 68 -2.88 -11.77 -7.29
C ALA A 68 -3.62 -12.91 -8.00
N THR A 69 -4.42 -12.57 -9.00
CA THR A 69 -5.26 -13.50 -9.76
C THR A 69 -4.73 -13.71 -11.18
N ALA A 70 -5.08 -14.85 -11.78
CA ALA A 70 -4.76 -15.14 -13.17
C ALA A 70 -5.41 -14.11 -14.12
N GLU A 71 -6.63 -13.66 -13.82
CA GLU A 71 -7.32 -12.63 -14.61
C GLU A 71 -6.55 -11.32 -14.64
N LEU A 72 -6.15 -10.81 -13.47
CA LEU A 72 -5.39 -9.56 -13.40
C LEU A 72 -4.01 -9.70 -14.03
N ALA A 73 -3.34 -10.85 -13.85
CA ALA A 73 -2.07 -11.15 -14.51
C ALA A 73 -2.19 -11.05 -16.02
N LYS A 74 -3.21 -11.66 -16.60
CA LYS A 74 -3.48 -11.59 -18.05
C LYS A 74 -3.74 -10.16 -18.51
N LYS A 75 -4.55 -9.40 -17.80
CA LYS A 75 -4.92 -8.02 -18.16
C LYS A 75 -3.76 -7.04 -18.03
N THR A 76 -2.90 -7.22 -17.05
CA THR A 76 -1.75 -6.33 -16.80
C THR A 76 -0.52 -6.70 -17.61
N GLY A 77 -0.41 -7.94 -18.06
CA GLY A 77 0.81 -8.49 -18.66
C GLY A 77 1.88 -8.84 -17.62
N CYS A 78 1.51 -8.94 -16.34
CA CYS A 78 2.40 -9.28 -15.23
C CYS A 78 2.16 -10.71 -14.75
N SER A 79 3.20 -11.35 -14.21
CA SER A 79 3.05 -12.67 -13.60
C SER A 79 2.24 -12.58 -12.29
N VAL A 80 1.52 -13.65 -11.95
CA VAL A 80 0.83 -13.76 -10.65
C VAL A 80 1.83 -13.61 -9.50
N GLY A 81 3.04 -14.16 -9.65
CA GLY A 81 4.12 -14.04 -8.67
C GLY A 81 4.54 -12.59 -8.41
N ALA A 82 4.62 -11.76 -9.45
CA ALA A 82 4.93 -10.34 -9.30
C ALA A 82 3.82 -9.59 -8.55
N LEU A 83 2.55 -9.84 -8.91
CA LEU A 83 1.39 -9.26 -8.22
C LEU A 83 1.37 -9.64 -6.74
N LYS A 84 1.59 -10.91 -6.45
CA LYS A 84 1.66 -11.44 -5.08
C LYS A 84 2.78 -10.81 -4.28
N LYS A 85 3.96 -10.63 -4.88
CA LYS A 85 5.12 -10.01 -4.24
C LYS A 85 4.86 -8.58 -3.80
N ILE A 86 4.17 -7.79 -4.63
CA ILE A 86 3.80 -6.41 -4.30
C ILE A 86 2.79 -6.38 -3.14
N ILE A 87 1.77 -7.24 -3.16
CA ILE A 87 0.81 -7.37 -2.06
C ILE A 87 1.54 -7.71 -0.75
N GLN A 88 2.44 -8.68 -0.78
CA GLN A 88 3.21 -9.10 0.40
C GLN A 88 4.08 -7.96 0.96
N LYS A 89 4.67 -7.13 0.09
CA LYS A 89 5.39 -5.93 0.53
C LYS A 89 4.48 -4.91 1.21
N GLY A 90 3.26 -4.74 0.72
CA GLY A 90 2.25 -3.88 1.35
C GLY A 90 1.80 -4.42 2.70
N GLU A 91 1.57 -5.71 2.80
CA GLU A 91 1.24 -6.38 4.06
C GLU A 91 2.37 -6.22 5.10
N GLY A 92 3.61 -6.47 4.69
CA GLY A 92 4.78 -6.27 5.53
C GLY A 92 4.91 -4.83 6.00
N ALA A 93 4.68 -3.85 5.14
CA ALA A 93 4.70 -2.43 5.48
C ALA A 93 3.62 -2.06 6.51
N TYR A 94 2.43 -2.66 6.42
CA TYR A 94 1.34 -2.47 7.41
C TYR A 94 1.82 -2.78 8.82
N PHE A 95 2.54 -3.89 9.01
CA PHE A 95 3.02 -4.33 10.31
C PHE A 95 4.31 -3.64 10.75
N SER A 96 5.25 -3.45 9.84
CA SER A 96 6.58 -2.89 10.15
C SER A 96 6.60 -1.37 10.28
N SER A 97 5.79 -0.68 9.49
CA SER A 97 5.78 0.79 9.40
C SER A 97 4.48 1.41 9.83
N GLY A 98 3.37 0.80 9.48
CA GLY A 98 2.04 1.28 9.78
C GLY A 98 1.18 1.48 8.52
N SER A 99 -0.01 2.02 8.74
CA SER A 99 -0.98 2.34 7.69
C SER A 99 -1.90 3.47 8.14
N ARG A 100 -2.74 3.96 7.22
CA ARG A 100 -3.90 4.76 7.60
C ARG A 100 -4.80 3.95 8.56
N PRO A 101 -5.64 4.62 9.38
CA PRO A 101 -6.59 3.91 10.25
C PRO A 101 -7.54 3.01 9.47
N ASN A 102 -8.11 2.04 10.16
CA ASN A 102 -9.16 1.16 9.65
C ASN A 102 -8.75 0.30 8.44
N GLN A 103 -7.47 -0.02 8.34
CA GLN A 103 -6.91 -0.93 7.34
C GLN A 103 -6.54 -2.27 7.95
N THR A 104 -6.34 -3.26 7.09
CA THR A 104 -5.72 -4.55 7.42
C THR A 104 -4.43 -4.72 6.63
N GLY A 105 -3.61 -5.69 6.97
CA GLY A 105 -2.43 -6.01 6.16
C GLY A 105 -2.79 -6.28 4.70
N GLN A 106 -3.83 -7.09 4.47
CA GLN A 106 -4.30 -7.42 3.12
C GLN A 106 -4.83 -6.21 2.37
N SER A 107 -5.70 -5.39 2.97
CA SER A 107 -6.23 -4.20 2.30
C SER A 107 -5.15 -3.20 1.94
N TRP A 108 -4.13 -3.06 2.79
CA TRP A 108 -2.98 -2.21 2.53
C TRP A 108 -2.11 -2.75 1.39
N GLY A 109 -1.92 -4.08 1.33
CA GLY A 109 -1.23 -4.76 0.23
C GLY A 109 -1.95 -4.61 -1.11
N VAL A 110 -3.27 -4.76 -1.13
CA VAL A 110 -4.09 -4.57 -2.33
C VAL A 110 -4.04 -3.12 -2.83
N ALA A 111 -4.09 -2.14 -1.92
CA ALA A 111 -3.96 -0.73 -2.27
C ALA A 111 -2.58 -0.41 -2.85
N ARG A 112 -1.53 -1.02 -2.33
CA ARG A 112 -0.16 -0.91 -2.88
C ARG A 112 -0.08 -1.49 -4.29
N LEU A 113 -0.65 -2.67 -4.51
CA LEU A 113 -0.71 -3.28 -5.85
C LEU A 113 -1.44 -2.36 -6.83
N ALA A 114 -2.61 -1.84 -6.46
CA ALA A 114 -3.37 -0.92 -7.31
C ALA A 114 -2.57 0.34 -7.66
N SER A 115 -1.86 0.92 -6.69
CA SER A 115 -0.95 2.05 -6.94
C SER A 115 0.18 1.69 -7.88
N SER A 116 0.75 0.49 -7.75
CA SER A 116 1.82 -0.01 -8.62
C SER A 116 1.37 -0.22 -10.07
N LEU A 117 0.10 -0.55 -10.28
CA LEU A 117 -0.46 -0.80 -11.61
C LEU A 117 -1.03 0.44 -12.31
N THR A 118 -1.04 1.59 -11.65
CA THR A 118 -1.71 2.82 -12.12
C THR A 118 -0.81 4.05 -12.14
N SER A 119 0.48 3.89 -12.32
CA SER A 119 1.50 4.94 -12.22
C SER A 119 1.48 5.74 -10.90
N GLY A 120 0.97 5.16 -9.83
CA GLY A 120 1.09 5.71 -8.49
C GLY A 120 2.52 5.63 -7.94
N LYS A 121 2.74 6.23 -6.78
CA LYS A 121 4.06 6.25 -6.15
C LYS A 121 4.64 4.85 -5.91
N ALA A 122 3.79 3.87 -5.59
CA ALA A 122 4.22 2.49 -5.39
C ALA A 122 4.83 1.88 -6.67
N ALA A 123 4.36 2.27 -7.86
CA ALA A 123 4.95 1.82 -9.12
C ALA A 123 6.41 2.25 -9.28
N ALA A 124 6.76 3.43 -8.79
CA ALA A 124 8.15 3.90 -8.78
C ALA A 124 9.00 3.16 -7.75
N VAL A 125 8.47 2.91 -6.57
CA VAL A 125 9.15 2.18 -5.48
C VAL A 125 9.35 0.70 -5.84
N ASP A 126 8.33 0.06 -6.42
CA ASP A 126 8.33 -1.36 -6.77
C ASP A 126 8.69 -1.61 -8.24
N TYR A 127 9.31 -0.64 -8.90
CA TYR A 127 9.64 -0.73 -10.33
C TYR A 127 10.42 -1.99 -10.69
N SER A 128 11.39 -2.39 -9.88
CA SER A 128 12.20 -3.59 -10.13
C SER A 128 11.37 -4.87 -10.17
N ILE A 129 10.32 -4.96 -9.35
CA ILE A 129 9.39 -6.10 -9.37
C ILE A 129 8.58 -6.11 -10.67
N LEU A 130 8.07 -4.94 -11.07
CA LEU A 130 7.29 -4.78 -12.29
C LEU A 130 8.15 -5.03 -13.55
N GLU A 131 9.38 -4.53 -13.56
CA GLU A 131 10.31 -4.72 -14.67
C GLU A 131 10.63 -6.21 -14.89
N LYS A 132 10.88 -6.96 -13.82
CA LYS A 132 11.19 -8.39 -13.89
C LYS A 132 9.96 -9.26 -14.13
N GLY A 133 8.80 -8.87 -13.61
CA GLY A 133 7.60 -9.69 -13.60
C GLY A 133 6.55 -9.36 -14.65
N CYS A 134 6.69 -8.25 -15.37
CA CYS A 134 5.75 -7.82 -16.40
C CYS A 134 6.39 -7.85 -17.77
N SER A 135 5.60 -8.12 -18.80
CA SER A 135 6.04 -8.09 -20.19
C SER A 135 6.58 -6.70 -20.57
N ARG A 136 7.63 -6.64 -21.38
CA ARG A 136 8.32 -5.40 -21.76
C ARG A 136 7.38 -4.34 -22.33
N ASN A 137 6.38 -4.75 -23.10
CA ASN A 137 5.41 -3.86 -23.74
C ASN A 137 4.07 -3.79 -22.99
N SER A 138 4.01 -4.33 -21.76
CA SER A 138 2.78 -4.32 -20.97
C SER A 138 2.38 -2.92 -20.58
N ARG A 139 1.06 -2.72 -20.42
CA ARG A 139 0.50 -1.45 -19.94
C ARG A 139 1.01 -1.11 -18.54
N ALA A 140 1.09 -2.12 -17.66
CA ALA A 140 1.58 -1.94 -16.31
C ALA A 140 3.01 -1.40 -16.28
N LEU A 141 3.91 -1.94 -17.11
CA LEU A 141 5.30 -1.47 -17.15
C LEU A 141 5.43 -0.07 -17.75
N ARG A 142 4.62 0.25 -18.75
CA ARG A 142 4.58 1.62 -19.32
C ARG A 142 4.15 2.65 -18.27
N LEU A 143 3.12 2.34 -17.49
CA LEU A 143 2.65 3.19 -16.40
C LEU A 143 3.69 3.30 -15.28
N ALA A 144 4.42 2.22 -14.99
CA ALA A 144 5.51 2.22 -14.02
C ALA A 144 6.66 3.14 -14.45
N ARG A 145 7.03 3.14 -15.72
CA ARG A 145 8.03 4.06 -16.28
C ARG A 145 7.60 5.53 -16.11
N LYS A 146 6.32 5.82 -16.33
CA LYS A 146 5.73 7.14 -16.05
C LYS A 146 5.89 7.54 -14.58
N ALA A 147 5.61 6.62 -13.67
CA ALA A 147 5.75 6.84 -12.24
C ALA A 147 7.21 7.14 -11.85
N VAL A 148 8.17 6.43 -12.42
CA VAL A 148 9.60 6.66 -12.19
C VAL A 148 10.03 8.05 -12.65
N LYS A 149 9.56 8.48 -13.83
CA LYS A 149 9.83 9.85 -14.32
C LYS A 149 9.29 10.92 -13.37
N LYS A 150 8.10 10.69 -12.80
CA LYS A 150 7.44 11.64 -11.90
C LYS A 150 8.02 11.63 -10.48
N HIS A 151 8.37 10.48 -9.94
CA HIS A 151 8.71 10.30 -8.52
C HIS A 151 10.16 9.88 -8.27
N GLY A 152 10.93 9.48 -9.29
CA GLY A 152 12.19 8.75 -9.10
C GLY A 152 11.92 7.35 -8.54
N HIS A 153 12.97 6.60 -8.25
CA HIS A 153 12.87 5.25 -7.68
C HIS A 153 12.75 5.25 -6.16
N GLY A 154 13.09 6.36 -5.51
CA GLY A 154 13.12 6.47 -4.06
C GLY A 154 11.79 6.88 -3.44
N THR A 155 11.72 6.73 -2.12
CA THR A 155 10.63 7.25 -1.33
C THR A 155 10.85 8.75 -1.09
N ARG A 156 9.85 9.58 -1.41
CA ARG A 156 9.88 10.99 -1.00
C ARG A 156 9.88 11.09 0.53
N ARG A 157 10.54 12.13 1.04
CA ARG A 157 10.34 12.53 2.44
C ARG A 157 8.87 12.87 2.64
N VAL A 158 8.24 12.23 3.61
CA VAL A 158 6.84 12.47 3.99
C VAL A 158 6.79 13.06 5.40
N ALA A 159 5.81 13.94 5.64
CA ALA A 159 5.62 14.51 6.96
C ALA A 159 5.36 13.43 8.01
N ARG A 160 6.02 13.53 9.14
CA ARG A 160 5.92 12.59 10.27
C ARG A 160 5.37 13.28 11.50
N VAL A 161 4.81 12.48 12.40
CA VAL A 161 4.30 12.89 13.72
C VAL A 161 5.07 12.13 14.77
N ARG A 162 5.55 12.82 15.77
CA ARG A 162 6.18 12.19 16.94
C ARG A 162 5.12 11.60 17.85
N VAL A 163 5.41 10.45 18.42
CA VAL A 163 4.52 9.71 19.32
C VAL A 163 5.07 9.76 20.73
#